data_f00b8c5803c65eb93153ce55213ddde5
#
_entry.id   f00b8c5803c65eb93153ce55213ddde5
#
_cell.length_a   1.000
_cell.length_b   1.000
_cell.length_c   1.000
_cell.angle_alpha   90.00
_cell.angle_beta   90.00
_cell.angle_gamma   90.00
#
_symmetry.space_group_name_H-M   'P 1'
#
loop_
_entity.id
_entity.type
_entity.pdbx_description
1 polymer ?
#
loop_
_entity_poly.entity_id
_entity_poly.type
_entity_poly.pdbx_seq_one_letter_code
_entity_poly.pdbx_strand_id
1 'polypeptide(L)'
;MNDLNALRVFLTLMETGSTSKAGVALGRSQSYISKVLAQLREELDDPLFVRDASGLTPTSYAIGLEPKLKHAISQITDALKPDTFAPSAVDKVTIHLIEPYLISCGKEIIQTIRRHTNAPIELRKWSKVSESLLLTEQVDIGVHALTDRPQSIYQKYVHTGTGELYGNKQGEFVKYLVDDLNENLNLYKLLQSDAEATLFVDNHALMTQLLDDCYTLRYHMSEDPESAPVQLDLAILAKATRKNEQKIQWLISIIDPILKRYRPLSYEQLSAISDN
;
A
#
# COMPACT_ATOMS: atom_id res chain seq x y z
N MET A 1 37.21 -0.85 14.73
CA MET A 1 36.13 -0.54 15.67
C MET A 1 34.78 -0.80 14.98
N ASN A 2 34.20 -1.99 15.21
CA ASN A 2 32.93 -2.40 14.52
C ASN A 2 31.79 -2.77 15.49
N ASP A 3 31.96 -2.49 16.80
CA ASP A 3 30.95 -2.85 17.79
C ASP A 3 30.28 -1.62 18.39
N LEU A 4 29.04 -1.34 17.94
CA LEU A 4 28.20 -0.27 18.48
C LEU A 4 27.92 -0.44 19.99
N ASN A 5 27.98 -1.66 20.52
CA ASN A 5 27.82 -1.89 21.95
C ASN A 5 29.02 -1.36 22.74
N ALA A 6 30.24 -1.41 22.18
CA ALA A 6 31.39 -0.83 22.81
C ALA A 6 31.27 0.69 22.96
N LEU A 7 30.71 1.37 21.94
CA LEU A 7 30.44 2.82 22.02
C LEU A 7 29.40 3.16 23.07
N ARG A 8 28.37 2.33 23.22
CA ARG A 8 27.36 2.51 24.30
C ARG A 8 27.99 2.34 25.69
N VAL A 9 28.88 1.35 25.85
CA VAL A 9 29.65 1.18 27.10
C VAL A 9 30.49 2.41 27.41
N PHE A 10 31.18 2.97 26.43
CA PHE A 10 31.94 4.21 26.60
C PHE A 10 31.08 5.38 27.08
N LEU A 11 29.96 5.65 26.38
CA LEU A 11 29.07 6.75 26.76
C LEU A 11 28.45 6.55 28.16
N THR A 12 28.07 5.32 28.51
CA THR A 12 27.56 5.01 29.84
C THR A 12 28.62 5.20 30.92
N LEU A 13 29.90 4.91 30.62
CA LEU A 13 31.01 5.19 31.53
C LEU A 13 31.25 6.69 31.70
N MET A 14 31.11 7.50 30.63
CA MET A 14 31.15 8.98 30.74
C MET A 14 30.08 9.52 31.69
N GLU A 15 28.87 8.94 31.66
CA GLU A 15 27.74 9.36 32.50
C GLU A 15 27.86 8.88 33.96
N THR A 16 28.36 7.67 34.16
CA THR A 16 28.31 7.02 35.48
C THR A 16 29.60 7.12 36.30
N GLY A 17 30.73 7.34 35.62
CA GLY A 17 32.05 7.37 36.24
C GLY A 17 32.47 6.05 36.93
N SER A 18 31.79 4.92 36.63
CA SER A 18 32.02 3.65 37.33
C SER A 18 31.64 2.44 36.48
N THR A 19 32.57 1.46 36.39
CA THR A 19 32.31 0.20 35.68
C THR A 19 31.16 -0.61 36.29
N SER A 20 30.99 -0.55 37.62
CA SER A 20 29.89 -1.25 38.30
C SER A 20 28.53 -0.60 38.00
N LYS A 21 28.45 0.75 38.08
CA LYS A 21 27.21 1.49 37.75
C LYS A 21 26.86 1.34 36.26
N ALA A 22 27.86 1.41 35.37
CA ALA A 22 27.66 1.18 33.94
C ALA A 22 27.16 -0.25 33.66
N GLY A 23 27.67 -1.26 34.38
CA GLY A 23 27.19 -2.62 34.29
C GLY A 23 25.70 -2.74 34.64
N VAL A 24 25.28 -2.12 35.74
CA VAL A 24 23.86 -2.09 36.15
C VAL A 24 23.00 -1.40 35.08
N ALA A 25 23.43 -0.22 34.60
CA ALA A 25 22.69 0.57 33.62
C ALA A 25 22.49 -0.18 32.27
N LEU A 26 23.47 -1.00 31.86
CA LEU A 26 23.45 -1.76 30.62
C LEU A 26 22.97 -3.21 30.77
N GLY A 27 22.62 -3.65 31.97
CA GLY A 27 22.25 -5.04 32.24
C GLY A 27 23.40 -6.03 31.96
N ARG A 28 24.65 -5.64 32.24
CA ARG A 28 25.87 -6.41 32.00
C ARG A 28 26.70 -6.54 33.27
N SER A 29 27.57 -7.57 33.33
CA SER A 29 28.50 -7.71 34.43
C SER A 29 29.58 -6.63 34.41
N GLN A 30 30.09 -6.26 35.57
CA GLN A 30 31.21 -5.33 35.68
C GLN A 30 32.48 -5.83 34.94
N SER A 31 32.72 -7.17 34.92
CA SER A 31 33.80 -7.78 34.19
C SER A 31 33.66 -7.61 32.67
N TYR A 32 32.43 -7.69 32.14
CA TYR A 32 32.14 -7.37 30.72
C TYR A 32 32.48 -5.92 30.39
N ILE A 33 32.03 -4.97 31.21
CA ILE A 33 32.31 -3.54 31.00
C ILE A 33 33.83 -3.29 31.02
N SER A 34 34.54 -3.89 31.97
CA SER A 34 36.01 -3.76 32.06
C SER A 34 36.76 -4.35 30.85
N LYS A 35 36.27 -5.48 30.32
CA LYS A 35 36.82 -6.09 29.10
C LYS A 35 36.60 -5.18 27.88
N VAL A 36 35.42 -4.66 27.71
CA VAL A 36 35.08 -3.74 26.58
C VAL A 36 35.92 -2.45 26.70
N LEU A 37 36.08 -1.88 27.92
CA LEU A 37 36.92 -0.71 28.11
C LEU A 37 38.39 -0.99 27.78
N ALA A 38 38.92 -2.16 28.14
CA ALA A 38 40.29 -2.54 27.79
C ALA A 38 40.46 -2.61 26.25
N GLN A 39 39.50 -3.20 25.57
CA GLN A 39 39.52 -3.28 24.10
C GLN A 39 39.44 -1.87 23.45
N LEU A 40 38.59 -0.98 23.95
CA LEU A 40 38.51 0.38 23.44
C LEU A 40 39.82 1.17 23.62
N ARG A 41 40.53 0.96 24.74
CA ARG A 41 41.82 1.57 25.00
C ARG A 41 42.86 1.15 23.96
N GLU A 42 42.90 -0.13 23.64
CA GLU A 42 43.82 -0.66 22.62
C GLU A 42 43.48 -0.12 21.23
N GLU A 43 42.19 -0.09 20.86
CA GLU A 43 41.76 0.38 19.54
C GLU A 43 41.95 1.89 19.33
N LEU A 44 41.83 2.69 20.39
CA LEU A 44 41.87 4.16 20.33
C LEU A 44 43.25 4.73 20.76
N ASP A 45 44.15 3.87 21.22
CA ASP A 45 45.47 4.23 21.75
C ASP A 45 45.38 5.33 22.82
N ASP A 46 44.35 5.27 23.69
CA ASP A 46 44.13 6.23 24.77
C ASP A 46 43.55 5.51 26.00
N PRO A 47 43.98 5.87 27.23
CA PRO A 47 43.43 5.29 28.46
C PRO A 47 41.96 5.52 28.66
N LEU A 48 41.33 6.47 27.98
CA LEU A 48 39.94 6.92 28.03
C LEU A 48 39.50 7.38 29.41
N PHE A 49 39.81 6.64 30.45
CA PHE A 49 39.53 6.95 31.85
C PHE A 49 40.71 6.61 32.72
N VAL A 50 41.06 7.53 33.58
CA VAL A 50 42.04 7.33 34.68
C VAL A 50 41.27 7.11 35.99
N ARG A 51 41.86 6.38 36.90
CA ARG A 51 41.27 6.08 38.19
C ARG A 51 41.83 7.04 39.24
N ASP A 52 40.96 7.76 39.93
CA ASP A 52 41.30 8.62 41.05
C ASP A 52 40.40 8.36 42.26
N ALA A 53 40.48 9.21 43.30
CA ALA A 53 39.71 9.07 44.51
C ALA A 53 38.19 9.22 44.30
N SER A 54 37.76 9.87 43.20
CA SER A 54 36.39 10.10 42.85
C SER A 54 35.80 8.99 41.96
N GLY A 55 36.63 8.08 41.39
CA GLY A 55 36.21 7.00 40.54
C GLY A 55 36.96 6.97 39.20
N LEU A 56 36.24 6.85 38.11
CA LEU A 56 36.80 6.93 36.74
C LEU A 56 36.61 8.36 36.21
N THR A 57 37.77 9.03 35.98
CA THR A 57 37.79 10.38 35.42
C THR A 57 38.20 10.31 33.96
N PRO A 58 37.41 10.90 33.01
CA PRO A 58 37.72 10.80 31.58
C PRO A 58 38.95 11.60 31.21
N THR A 59 39.72 11.12 30.22
CA THR A 59 40.82 11.85 29.58
C THR A 59 40.31 13.01 28.73
N SER A 60 41.18 13.97 28.37
CA SER A 60 40.85 15.03 27.43
C SER A 60 40.40 14.49 26.07
N TYR A 61 40.97 13.36 25.63
CA TYR A 61 40.56 12.66 24.42
C TYR A 61 39.12 12.12 24.57
N ALA A 62 38.80 11.44 25.67
CA ALA A 62 37.48 10.91 25.94
C ALA A 62 36.42 12.03 25.99
N ILE A 63 36.72 13.18 26.62
CA ILE A 63 35.85 14.36 26.66
C ILE A 63 35.57 14.89 25.25
N GLY A 64 36.60 14.97 24.38
CA GLY A 64 36.43 15.40 22.98
C GLY A 64 35.70 14.38 22.08
N LEU A 65 35.76 13.09 22.41
CA LEU A 65 35.16 12.00 21.68
C LEU A 65 33.62 11.88 21.98
N GLU A 66 33.23 12.13 23.21
CA GLU A 66 31.86 11.97 23.69
C GLU A 66 30.81 12.67 22.79
N PRO A 67 30.91 13.99 22.50
CA PRO A 67 29.90 14.67 21.67
C PRO A 67 29.84 14.12 20.25
N LYS A 68 30.97 13.69 19.69
CA LYS A 68 31.03 13.08 18.35
C LYS A 68 30.27 11.76 18.30
N LEU A 69 30.46 10.91 19.31
CA LEU A 69 29.78 9.63 19.41
C LEU A 69 28.30 9.78 19.69
N LYS A 70 27.90 10.71 20.58
CA LYS A 70 26.49 11.02 20.82
C LYS A 70 25.80 11.45 19.52
N HIS A 71 26.43 12.32 18.75
CA HIS A 71 25.89 12.76 17.46
C HIS A 71 25.76 11.60 16.46
N ALA A 72 26.79 10.78 16.31
CA ALA A 72 26.76 9.62 15.40
C ALA A 72 25.66 8.60 15.77
N ILE A 73 25.51 8.29 17.06
CA ILE A 73 24.46 7.37 17.55
C ILE A 73 23.07 7.96 17.33
N SER A 74 22.90 9.28 17.54
CA SER A 74 21.63 9.97 17.22
C SER A 74 21.29 9.84 15.74
N GLN A 75 22.25 10.08 14.84
CA GLN A 75 22.02 9.92 13.38
C GLN A 75 21.63 8.49 13.02
N ILE A 76 22.27 7.47 13.59
CA ILE A 76 21.89 6.08 13.39
C ILE A 76 20.47 5.83 13.91
N THR A 77 20.13 6.34 15.10
CA THR A 77 18.82 6.18 15.70
C THR A 77 17.74 6.88 14.86
N ASP A 78 18.04 8.06 14.34
CA ASP A 78 17.13 8.82 13.48
C ASP A 78 16.93 8.11 12.14
N ALA A 79 17.98 7.54 11.56
CA ALA A 79 17.88 6.75 10.32
C ALA A 79 17.07 5.45 10.49
N LEU A 80 16.97 4.92 11.71
CA LEU A 80 16.18 3.73 12.03
C LEU A 80 14.72 4.05 12.42
N LYS A 81 14.40 5.33 12.64
CA LYS A 81 13.01 5.72 12.87
C LYS A 81 12.22 5.53 11.56
N PRO A 82 11.01 4.96 11.63
CA PRO A 82 10.12 4.97 10.47
C PRO A 82 9.92 6.43 10.03
N ASP A 83 10.12 6.71 8.75
CA ASP A 83 9.75 8.01 8.19
C ASP A 83 8.29 8.28 8.53
N THR A 84 7.98 9.43 9.13
CA THR A 84 6.61 9.84 9.37
C THR A 84 5.98 10.16 8.02
N PHE A 85 5.17 9.23 7.49
CA PHE A 85 4.47 9.43 6.24
C PHE A 85 3.55 10.65 6.33
N ALA A 86 3.75 11.58 5.43
CA ALA A 86 2.88 12.72 5.24
C ALA A 86 2.27 12.65 3.83
N PRO A 87 0.94 12.54 3.68
CA PRO A 87 0.31 12.55 2.36
C PRO A 87 0.68 13.77 1.50
N SER A 88 0.96 14.90 2.14
CA SER A 88 1.40 16.15 1.49
C SER A 88 2.77 16.05 0.81
N ALA A 89 3.61 15.07 1.21
CA ALA A 89 4.94 14.83 0.64
C ALA A 89 4.96 13.76 -0.46
N VAL A 90 3.78 13.24 -0.87
CA VAL A 90 3.69 12.27 -1.97
C VAL A 90 3.96 12.97 -3.30
N ASP A 91 4.85 12.40 -4.11
CA ASP A 91 5.25 12.99 -5.41
C ASP A 91 4.19 12.77 -6.49
N LYS A 92 3.53 11.61 -6.50
CA LYS A 92 2.51 11.24 -7.48
C LYS A 92 1.63 10.11 -6.91
N VAL A 93 0.38 10.05 -7.36
CA VAL A 93 -0.55 8.94 -7.12
C VAL A 93 -1.00 8.36 -8.46
N THR A 94 -0.85 7.05 -8.65
CA THR A 94 -1.28 6.35 -9.87
C THR A 94 -2.16 5.16 -9.51
N ILE A 95 -3.40 5.15 -10.02
CA ILE A 95 -4.42 4.14 -9.71
C ILE A 95 -5.07 3.66 -11.01
N HIS A 96 -5.12 2.35 -11.21
CA HIS A 96 -5.84 1.72 -12.32
C HIS A 96 -7.08 1.00 -11.81
N LEU A 97 -8.25 1.28 -12.40
CA LEU A 97 -9.52 0.67 -12.01
C LEU A 97 -10.22 0.06 -13.23
N ILE A 98 -10.99 -1.00 -13.01
CA ILE A 98 -11.95 -1.43 -14.05
C ILE A 98 -12.94 -0.28 -14.32
N GLU A 99 -13.33 -0.14 -15.58
CA GLU A 99 -13.99 1.09 -16.07
C GLU A 99 -15.29 1.44 -15.33
N PRO A 100 -16.19 0.50 -14.95
CA PRO A 100 -17.39 0.85 -14.19
C PRO A 100 -17.09 1.56 -12.86
N TYR A 101 -16.04 1.13 -12.15
CA TYR A 101 -15.61 1.79 -10.90
C TYR A 101 -14.88 3.10 -11.16
N LEU A 102 -14.12 3.20 -12.25
CA LEU A 102 -13.51 4.46 -12.65
C LEU A 102 -14.56 5.53 -12.89
N ILE A 103 -15.64 5.20 -13.60
CA ILE A 103 -16.75 6.12 -13.89
C ILE A 103 -17.52 6.48 -12.62
N SER A 104 -17.90 5.50 -11.81
CA SER A 104 -18.77 5.72 -10.65
C SER A 104 -18.06 6.27 -9.43
N CYS A 105 -16.79 5.87 -9.19
CA CYS A 105 -16.04 6.20 -7.98
C CYS A 105 -14.90 7.19 -8.22
N GLY A 106 -14.44 7.36 -9.46
CA GLY A 106 -13.23 8.11 -9.79
C GLY A 106 -13.25 9.55 -9.30
N LYS A 107 -14.40 10.27 -9.45
CA LYS A 107 -14.57 11.64 -8.95
C LYS A 107 -14.37 11.72 -7.43
N GLU A 108 -15.01 10.83 -6.66
CA GLU A 108 -14.91 10.81 -5.20
C GLU A 108 -13.50 10.45 -4.74
N ILE A 109 -12.85 9.48 -5.41
CA ILE A 109 -11.46 9.10 -5.15
C ILE A 109 -10.53 10.31 -5.33
N ILE A 110 -10.62 11.01 -6.47
CA ILE A 110 -9.80 12.21 -6.74
C ILE A 110 -10.04 13.27 -5.67
N GLN A 111 -11.30 13.58 -5.37
CA GLN A 111 -11.64 14.61 -4.39
C GLN A 111 -11.13 14.28 -2.98
N THR A 112 -11.21 12.99 -2.60
CA THR A 112 -10.74 12.56 -1.28
C THR A 112 -9.21 12.59 -1.17
N ILE A 113 -8.49 12.12 -2.19
CA ILE A 113 -7.02 12.22 -2.23
C ILE A 113 -6.58 13.69 -2.22
N ARG A 114 -7.26 14.55 -2.99
CA ARG A 114 -6.92 15.97 -3.12
C ARG A 114 -7.02 16.76 -1.80
N ARG A 115 -7.81 16.30 -0.84
CA ARG A 115 -7.89 16.90 0.50
C ARG A 115 -6.59 16.70 1.31
N HIS A 116 -5.75 15.76 0.91
CA HIS A 116 -4.54 15.38 1.66
C HIS A 116 -3.24 15.74 0.93
N THR A 117 -3.26 15.89 -0.41
CA THR A 117 -2.07 16.17 -1.20
C THR A 117 -2.38 16.98 -2.46
N ASN A 118 -1.39 17.79 -2.90
CA ASN A 118 -1.41 18.48 -4.20
C ASN A 118 -0.65 17.71 -5.29
N ALA A 119 -0.17 16.50 -4.99
CA ALA A 119 0.55 15.66 -5.94
C ALA A 119 -0.29 15.39 -7.21
N PRO A 120 0.32 15.17 -8.37
CA PRO A 120 -0.36 14.68 -9.55
C PRO A 120 -1.09 13.36 -9.26
N ILE A 121 -2.35 13.28 -9.67
CA ILE A 121 -3.19 12.09 -9.55
C ILE A 121 -3.46 11.56 -10.95
N GLU A 122 -3.09 10.33 -11.20
CA GLU A 122 -3.35 9.63 -12.45
C GLU A 122 -4.33 8.48 -12.16
N LEU A 123 -5.58 8.61 -12.63
CA LEU A 123 -6.57 7.55 -12.64
C LEU A 123 -6.74 7.04 -14.07
N ARG A 124 -6.58 5.73 -14.26
CA ARG A 124 -6.73 5.10 -15.57
C ARG A 124 -7.64 3.88 -15.50
N LYS A 125 -8.23 3.55 -16.64
CA LYS A 125 -8.86 2.27 -16.86
C LYS A 125 -7.80 1.15 -16.73
N TRP A 126 -8.19 0.06 -16.07
CA TRP A 126 -7.38 -1.17 -16.05
C TRP A 126 -7.19 -1.70 -17.47
N SER A 127 -6.02 -2.18 -17.76
CA SER A 127 -5.64 -2.77 -19.06
C SER A 127 -4.71 -3.95 -18.85
N LYS A 128 -4.45 -4.74 -19.90
CA LYS A 128 -3.57 -5.92 -19.88
C LYS A 128 -2.14 -5.65 -19.38
N VAL A 129 -1.69 -4.42 -19.41
CA VAL A 129 -0.37 -4.04 -18.88
C VAL A 129 -0.41 -3.57 -17.43
N SER A 130 -1.59 -3.38 -16.83
CA SER A 130 -1.74 -2.79 -15.50
C SER A 130 -1.07 -3.62 -14.41
N GLU A 131 -1.15 -4.94 -14.47
CA GLU A 131 -0.47 -5.84 -13.52
C GLU A 131 1.06 -5.70 -13.62
N SER A 132 1.61 -5.65 -14.82
CA SER A 132 3.04 -5.41 -15.04
C SER A 132 3.48 -4.06 -14.50
N LEU A 133 2.65 -3.03 -14.65
CA LEU A 133 2.93 -1.69 -14.12
C LEU A 133 2.87 -1.64 -12.58
N LEU A 134 2.01 -2.44 -11.95
CA LEU A 134 2.02 -2.64 -10.49
C LEU A 134 3.33 -3.28 -10.03
N LEU A 135 3.78 -4.33 -10.71
CA LEU A 135 5.02 -5.04 -10.36
C LEU A 135 6.27 -4.17 -10.55
N THR A 136 6.26 -3.29 -11.55
CA THR A 136 7.35 -2.32 -11.82
C THR A 136 7.19 -0.99 -11.08
N GLU A 137 6.20 -0.88 -10.16
CA GLU A 137 5.96 0.28 -9.28
C GLU A 137 5.57 1.57 -10.02
N GLN A 138 5.15 1.46 -11.29
CA GLN A 138 4.61 2.57 -12.05
C GLN A 138 3.15 2.86 -11.73
N VAL A 139 2.45 1.88 -11.16
CA VAL A 139 1.11 1.97 -10.59
C VAL A 139 1.17 1.65 -9.11
N ASP A 140 0.57 2.48 -8.28
CA ASP A 140 0.54 2.28 -6.83
C ASP A 140 -0.51 1.24 -6.42
N ILE A 141 -1.73 1.38 -6.96
CA ILE A 141 -2.87 0.53 -6.63
C ILE A 141 -3.67 0.19 -7.89
N GLY A 142 -4.11 -1.06 -7.96
CA GLY A 142 -5.13 -1.53 -8.89
C GLY A 142 -6.46 -1.83 -8.21
N VAL A 143 -7.57 -1.72 -8.93
CA VAL A 143 -8.89 -2.21 -8.52
C VAL A 143 -9.44 -3.10 -9.61
N HIS A 144 -9.57 -4.38 -9.30
CA HIS A 144 -9.97 -5.42 -10.25
C HIS A 144 -10.67 -6.59 -9.54
N ALA A 145 -11.16 -7.55 -10.29
CA ALA A 145 -11.69 -8.78 -9.70
C ALA A 145 -10.62 -9.53 -8.91
N LEU A 146 -11.04 -10.11 -7.80
CA LEU A 146 -10.25 -11.09 -7.03
C LEU A 146 -10.15 -12.35 -7.87
N THR A 147 -8.96 -12.70 -8.30
CA THR A 147 -8.69 -13.89 -9.12
C THR A 147 -7.44 -14.59 -8.62
N ASP A 148 -7.17 -15.77 -9.14
CA ASP A 148 -5.88 -16.42 -8.92
C ASP A 148 -4.77 -15.61 -9.60
N ARG A 149 -3.89 -15.02 -8.79
CA ARG A 149 -2.77 -14.18 -9.21
C ARG A 149 -1.47 -14.63 -8.56
N PRO A 150 -0.31 -14.32 -9.17
CA PRO A 150 0.99 -14.62 -8.57
C PRO A 150 1.11 -14.00 -7.15
N GLN A 151 1.85 -14.68 -6.27
CA GLN A 151 2.10 -14.20 -4.90
C GLN A 151 2.81 -12.83 -4.84
N SER A 152 3.38 -12.38 -5.96
CA SER A 152 3.94 -11.02 -6.11
C SER A 152 2.87 -9.92 -6.11
N ILE A 153 1.59 -10.27 -6.28
CA ILE A 153 0.44 -9.36 -6.20
C ILE A 153 -0.30 -9.60 -4.88
N TYR A 154 -0.35 -8.57 -4.05
CA TYR A 154 -1.23 -8.52 -2.89
C TYR A 154 -2.64 -8.19 -3.35
N GLN A 155 -3.63 -8.93 -2.85
CA GLN A 155 -5.04 -8.72 -3.11
C GLN A 155 -5.78 -8.50 -1.79
N LYS A 156 -6.46 -7.38 -1.65
CA LYS A 156 -7.35 -7.10 -0.53
C LYS A 156 -8.79 -7.15 -1.01
N TYR A 157 -9.54 -8.14 -0.55
CA TYR A 157 -10.98 -8.23 -0.79
C TYR A 157 -11.71 -6.95 -0.36
N VAL A 158 -12.67 -6.51 -1.15
CA VAL A 158 -13.49 -5.32 -0.90
C VAL A 158 -14.96 -5.69 -0.67
N HIS A 159 -15.60 -6.29 -1.66
CA HIS A 159 -16.99 -6.76 -1.61
C HIS A 159 -17.25 -7.76 -2.74
N THR A 160 -18.39 -8.46 -2.65
CA THR A 160 -18.90 -9.32 -3.72
C THR A 160 -20.01 -8.59 -4.47
N GLY A 161 -19.87 -8.52 -5.79
CA GLY A 161 -20.92 -8.11 -6.71
C GLY A 161 -21.69 -9.32 -7.25
N THR A 162 -23.00 -9.17 -7.44
CA THR A 162 -23.86 -10.20 -8.05
C THR A 162 -24.23 -9.79 -9.47
N GLY A 163 -24.22 -10.78 -10.37
CA GLY A 163 -24.52 -10.55 -11.78
C GLY A 163 -26.02 -10.63 -12.07
N GLU A 164 -26.52 -9.70 -12.87
CA GLU A 164 -27.87 -9.69 -13.41
C GLU A 164 -27.86 -9.34 -14.91
N LEU A 165 -28.89 -9.79 -15.62
CA LEU A 165 -29.13 -9.36 -17.01
C LEU A 165 -29.86 -8.02 -17.01
N TYR A 166 -29.27 -7.00 -17.61
CA TYR A 166 -29.74 -5.63 -17.60
C TYR A 166 -29.87 -5.07 -19.02
N GLY A 167 -30.92 -4.29 -19.29
CA GLY A 167 -31.25 -3.72 -20.59
C GLY A 167 -32.49 -4.37 -21.24
N ASN A 168 -32.66 -4.18 -22.53
CA ASN A 168 -33.76 -4.75 -23.31
C ASN A 168 -33.55 -6.24 -23.60
N LYS A 169 -34.16 -7.11 -22.79
CA LYS A 169 -34.00 -8.58 -22.90
C LYS A 169 -34.64 -9.17 -24.17
N GLN A 170 -35.35 -8.40 -24.98
CA GLN A 170 -35.85 -8.83 -26.29
C GLN A 170 -34.87 -8.56 -27.43
N GLY A 171 -33.81 -7.80 -27.15
CA GLY A 171 -32.75 -7.48 -28.08
C GLY A 171 -31.60 -8.48 -28.08
N GLU A 172 -30.49 -8.10 -28.69
CA GLU A 172 -29.26 -8.90 -28.73
C GLU A 172 -28.48 -8.81 -27.44
N PHE A 173 -27.74 -9.88 -27.10
CA PHE A 173 -26.83 -9.85 -25.96
C PHE A 173 -25.50 -9.18 -26.32
N VAL A 174 -25.18 -8.11 -25.59
CA VAL A 174 -23.88 -7.43 -25.68
C VAL A 174 -22.95 -7.94 -24.57
N LYS A 175 -21.84 -8.55 -24.96
CA LYS A 175 -20.77 -8.90 -24.01
C LYS A 175 -19.87 -7.70 -23.80
N TYR A 176 -19.99 -7.08 -22.61
CA TYR A 176 -19.06 -6.04 -22.19
C TYR A 176 -17.72 -6.69 -21.78
N LEU A 177 -16.66 -6.36 -22.51
CA LEU A 177 -15.32 -6.92 -22.32
C LEU A 177 -14.57 -6.12 -21.25
N VAL A 178 -14.00 -6.85 -20.29
CA VAL A 178 -13.11 -6.29 -19.26
C VAL A 178 -11.79 -7.06 -19.34
N ASP A 179 -10.71 -6.33 -19.57
CA ASP A 179 -9.36 -6.88 -19.67
C ASP A 179 -9.01 -7.73 -18.44
N ASP A 180 -8.37 -8.87 -18.66
CA ASP A 180 -7.93 -9.84 -17.63
C ASP A 180 -9.09 -10.43 -16.78
N LEU A 181 -10.34 -10.33 -17.23
CA LEU A 181 -11.49 -10.82 -16.49
C LEU A 181 -12.36 -11.80 -17.29
N ASN A 182 -13.04 -11.32 -18.34
CA ASN A 182 -14.12 -12.08 -18.95
C ASN A 182 -13.96 -12.35 -20.44
N GLU A 183 -12.82 -12.05 -21.03
CA GLU A 183 -12.58 -12.24 -22.47
C GLU A 183 -12.91 -13.68 -22.91
N ASN A 184 -12.48 -14.67 -22.11
CA ASN A 184 -12.67 -16.09 -22.37
C ASN A 184 -13.77 -16.74 -21.50
N LEU A 185 -14.48 -15.95 -20.66
CA LEU A 185 -15.51 -16.45 -19.76
C LEU A 185 -16.89 -15.94 -20.19
N ASN A 186 -17.86 -16.85 -20.24
CA ASN A 186 -19.23 -16.55 -20.62
C ASN A 186 -20.17 -16.70 -19.40
N LEU A 187 -19.89 -15.94 -18.32
CA LEU A 187 -20.63 -16.01 -17.06
C LEU A 187 -22.14 -15.71 -17.20
N TYR A 188 -22.52 -14.95 -18.22
CA TYR A 188 -23.94 -14.68 -18.53
C TYR A 188 -24.73 -15.95 -18.84
N LYS A 189 -24.09 -17.02 -19.33
CA LYS A 189 -24.73 -18.32 -19.61
C LYS A 189 -25.19 -19.03 -18.33
N LEU A 190 -24.69 -18.65 -17.16
CA LEU A 190 -25.20 -19.13 -15.87
C LEU A 190 -26.56 -18.53 -15.53
N LEU A 191 -26.89 -17.36 -16.10
CA LEU A 191 -28.20 -16.70 -15.94
C LEU A 191 -29.15 -17.06 -17.08
N GLN A 192 -28.63 -17.21 -18.29
CA GLN A 192 -29.38 -17.54 -19.49
C GLN A 192 -28.53 -18.42 -20.39
N SER A 193 -28.77 -19.73 -20.34
CA SER A 193 -27.91 -20.75 -20.97
C SER A 193 -27.93 -20.71 -22.50
N ASP A 194 -29.01 -20.27 -23.11
CA ASP A 194 -29.25 -20.13 -24.54
C ASP A 194 -28.82 -18.76 -25.12
N ALA A 195 -28.44 -17.81 -24.26
CA ALA A 195 -27.94 -16.52 -24.73
C ALA A 195 -26.62 -16.69 -25.50
N GLU A 196 -26.55 -16.04 -26.65
CA GLU A 196 -25.31 -15.95 -27.45
C GLU A 196 -24.89 -14.49 -27.59
N ALA A 197 -23.60 -14.22 -27.34
CA ALA A 197 -23.06 -12.89 -27.53
C ALA A 197 -22.75 -12.68 -29.03
N THR A 198 -23.42 -11.73 -29.64
CA THR A 198 -23.23 -11.31 -31.02
C THR A 198 -22.51 -9.97 -31.13
N LEU A 199 -22.57 -9.18 -30.05
CA LEU A 199 -21.90 -7.89 -29.92
C LEU A 199 -20.86 -7.95 -28.81
N PHE A 200 -19.67 -7.39 -29.05
CA PHE A 200 -18.55 -7.35 -28.09
C PHE A 200 -18.07 -5.92 -27.99
N VAL A 201 -18.11 -5.35 -26.80
CA VAL A 201 -17.82 -3.94 -26.55
C VAL A 201 -16.91 -3.82 -25.33
N ASP A 202 -15.85 -3.03 -25.42
CA ASP A 202 -14.89 -2.75 -24.35
C ASP A 202 -15.01 -1.30 -23.81
N ASN A 203 -16.00 -0.57 -24.29
CA ASN A 203 -16.28 0.82 -23.89
C ASN A 203 -17.64 0.91 -23.18
N HIS A 204 -17.62 1.37 -21.93
CA HIS A 204 -18.81 1.42 -21.09
C HIS A 204 -19.86 2.42 -21.60
N ALA A 205 -19.44 3.55 -22.18
CA ALA A 205 -20.38 4.53 -22.71
C ALA A 205 -21.13 3.98 -23.92
N LEU A 206 -20.43 3.33 -24.86
CA LEU A 206 -21.06 2.66 -26.00
C LEU A 206 -22.00 1.54 -25.54
N MET A 207 -21.56 0.69 -24.61
CA MET A 207 -22.40 -0.37 -24.02
C MET A 207 -23.68 0.22 -23.45
N THR A 208 -23.62 1.36 -22.74
CA THR A 208 -24.78 2.02 -22.15
C THR A 208 -25.76 2.53 -23.23
N GLN A 209 -25.26 3.10 -24.34
CA GLN A 209 -26.10 3.55 -25.45
C GLN A 209 -26.84 2.42 -26.15
N LEU A 210 -26.31 1.20 -26.10
CA LEU A 210 -26.95 0.03 -26.71
C LEU A 210 -28.07 -0.60 -25.86
N LEU A 211 -28.23 -0.20 -24.59
CA LEU A 211 -29.16 -0.84 -23.64
C LEU A 211 -30.64 -0.67 -23.99
N ASP A 212 -31.00 0.31 -24.82
CA ASP A 212 -32.37 0.48 -25.32
C ASP A 212 -32.76 -0.68 -26.28
N ASP A 213 -31.81 -1.17 -27.06
CA ASP A 213 -32.02 -2.22 -28.08
C ASP A 213 -31.38 -3.57 -27.69
N CYS A 214 -30.54 -3.59 -26.68
CA CYS A 214 -29.72 -4.74 -26.29
C CYS A 214 -29.75 -4.97 -24.78
N TYR A 215 -29.21 -6.11 -24.33
CA TYR A 215 -29.00 -6.39 -22.91
C TYR A 215 -27.59 -6.96 -22.66
N THR A 216 -27.13 -6.84 -21.41
CA THR A 216 -25.78 -7.24 -20.99
C THR A 216 -25.79 -7.86 -19.61
N LEU A 217 -24.70 -8.49 -19.21
CA LEU A 217 -24.41 -8.89 -17.83
C LEU A 217 -23.86 -7.68 -17.07
N ARG A 218 -24.54 -7.27 -16.00
CA ARG A 218 -24.15 -6.20 -15.12
C ARG A 218 -23.96 -6.73 -13.70
N TYR A 219 -23.00 -6.16 -12.97
CA TYR A 219 -22.78 -6.48 -11.55
C TYR A 219 -23.29 -5.34 -10.66
N HIS A 220 -23.99 -5.70 -9.60
CA HIS A 220 -24.45 -4.78 -8.57
C HIS A 220 -24.16 -5.35 -7.18
N MET A 221 -24.17 -4.52 -6.14
CA MET A 221 -24.08 -5.01 -4.76
C MET A 221 -25.42 -5.57 -4.32
N SER A 222 -25.42 -6.81 -3.82
CA SER A 222 -26.59 -7.48 -3.26
C SER A 222 -26.49 -7.56 -1.73
N GLU A 223 -27.66 -7.59 -1.07
CA GLU A 223 -27.73 -7.87 0.36
C GLU A 223 -27.47 -9.35 0.67
N ASP A 224 -27.75 -10.24 -0.30
CA ASP A 224 -27.50 -11.68 -0.21
C ASP A 224 -26.74 -12.14 -1.46
N PRO A 225 -25.40 -11.93 -1.50
CA PRO A 225 -24.61 -12.32 -2.66
C PRO A 225 -24.45 -13.85 -2.77
N GLU A 226 -24.54 -14.62 -1.67
CA GLU A 226 -24.26 -16.06 -1.67
C GLU A 226 -25.33 -16.86 -2.46
N SER A 227 -26.55 -16.34 -2.57
CA SER A 227 -27.63 -16.98 -3.33
C SER A 227 -27.55 -16.74 -4.84
N ALA A 228 -26.73 -15.80 -5.32
CA ALA A 228 -26.68 -15.43 -6.72
C ALA A 228 -25.85 -16.43 -7.53
N PRO A 229 -26.34 -16.87 -8.73
CA PRO A 229 -25.63 -17.82 -9.58
C PRO A 229 -24.35 -17.25 -10.22
N VAL A 230 -24.27 -15.92 -10.32
CA VAL A 230 -23.09 -15.22 -10.85
C VAL A 230 -22.61 -14.22 -9.82
N GLN A 231 -21.37 -14.41 -9.38
CA GLN A 231 -20.71 -13.58 -8.38
C GLN A 231 -19.37 -13.09 -8.92
N LEU A 232 -18.96 -11.91 -8.47
CA LEU A 232 -17.66 -11.33 -8.76
C LEU A 232 -17.13 -10.63 -7.52
N ASP A 233 -16.07 -11.17 -6.97
CA ASP A 233 -15.36 -10.52 -5.87
C ASP A 233 -14.46 -9.40 -6.39
N LEU A 234 -14.56 -8.23 -5.78
CA LEU A 234 -13.70 -7.09 -6.07
C LEU A 234 -12.55 -7.05 -5.08
N ALA A 235 -11.35 -6.73 -5.57
CA ALA A 235 -10.16 -6.55 -4.76
C ALA A 235 -9.41 -5.25 -5.10
N ILE A 236 -8.74 -4.71 -4.08
CA ILE A 236 -7.66 -3.75 -4.25
C ILE A 236 -6.36 -4.53 -4.40
N LEU A 237 -5.60 -4.19 -5.44
CA LEU A 237 -4.35 -4.84 -5.83
C LEU A 237 -3.17 -3.92 -5.54
N ALA A 238 -2.07 -4.49 -5.07
CA ALA A 238 -0.79 -3.80 -4.94
C ALA A 238 0.37 -4.80 -5.11
N LYS A 239 1.57 -4.31 -5.38
CA LYS A 239 2.77 -5.16 -5.33
C LYS A 239 2.94 -5.71 -3.90
N ALA A 240 3.12 -7.03 -3.74
CA ALA A 240 3.13 -7.70 -2.44
C ALA A 240 4.23 -7.16 -1.49
N THR A 241 5.40 -6.79 -2.03
CA THR A 241 6.50 -6.20 -1.24
C THR A 241 6.17 -4.81 -0.70
N ARG A 242 5.24 -4.09 -1.33
CA ARG A 242 4.81 -2.73 -0.97
C ARG A 242 3.54 -2.70 -0.10
N LYS A 243 2.91 -3.84 0.18
CA LYS A 243 1.63 -3.88 0.89
C LYS A 243 1.62 -3.15 2.24
N ASN A 244 2.76 -3.13 2.94
CA ASN A 244 2.90 -2.45 4.24
C ASN A 244 3.51 -1.04 4.12
N GLU A 245 3.79 -0.57 2.92
CA GLU A 245 4.27 0.79 2.66
C GLU A 245 3.19 1.80 3.04
N GLN A 246 3.56 2.85 3.76
CA GLN A 246 2.62 3.81 4.34
C GLN A 246 1.77 4.51 3.26
N LYS A 247 2.36 4.83 2.09
CA LYS A 247 1.62 5.37 0.94
C LYS A 247 0.53 4.41 0.46
N ILE A 248 0.84 3.12 0.31
CA ILE A 248 -0.11 2.11 -0.16
C ILE A 248 -1.23 1.92 0.86
N GLN A 249 -0.91 1.82 2.15
CA GLN A 249 -1.91 1.70 3.21
C GLN A 249 -2.81 2.93 3.31
N TRP A 250 -2.26 4.13 3.14
CA TRP A 250 -3.03 5.37 3.07
C TRP A 250 -4.00 5.37 1.89
N LEU A 251 -3.55 5.00 0.68
CA LEU A 251 -4.41 4.88 -0.49
C LEU A 251 -5.53 3.85 -0.29
N ILE A 252 -5.20 2.68 0.28
CA ILE A 252 -6.18 1.65 0.62
C ILE A 252 -7.22 2.20 1.60
N SER A 253 -6.80 2.95 2.63
CA SER A 253 -7.72 3.51 3.63
C SER A 253 -8.72 4.52 3.05
N ILE A 254 -8.35 5.20 1.95
CA ILE A 254 -9.24 6.11 1.22
C ILE A 254 -10.17 5.34 0.28
N ILE A 255 -9.61 4.40 -0.50
CA ILE A 255 -10.30 3.77 -1.63
C ILE A 255 -11.29 2.69 -1.16
N ASP A 256 -10.92 1.85 -0.18
CA ASP A 256 -11.75 0.76 0.30
C ASP A 256 -13.15 1.21 0.77
N PRO A 257 -13.31 2.26 1.59
CA PRO A 257 -14.64 2.75 1.98
C PRO A 257 -15.47 3.30 0.81
N ILE A 258 -14.81 3.89 -0.20
CA ILE A 258 -15.49 4.42 -1.39
C ILE A 258 -16.04 3.25 -2.23
N LEU A 259 -15.20 2.24 -2.49
CA LEU A 259 -15.60 1.06 -3.25
C LEU A 259 -16.70 0.25 -2.56
N LYS A 260 -16.70 0.15 -1.24
CA LYS A 260 -17.75 -0.53 -0.45
C LYS A 260 -19.11 0.16 -0.52
N ARG A 261 -19.15 1.44 -0.89
CA ARG A 261 -20.39 2.18 -1.13
C ARG A 261 -20.79 2.22 -2.60
N TYR A 262 -20.06 1.51 -3.46
CA TYR A 262 -20.34 1.48 -4.89
C TYR A 262 -21.81 1.18 -5.16
N ARG A 263 -22.39 1.99 -6.01
CA ARG A 263 -23.69 1.75 -6.63
C ARG A 263 -23.52 1.99 -8.12
N PRO A 264 -23.87 1.03 -8.98
CA PRO A 264 -23.81 1.25 -10.41
C PRO A 264 -24.73 2.41 -10.77
N LEU A 265 -24.25 3.30 -11.62
CA LEU A 265 -25.07 4.42 -12.13
C LEU A 265 -26.29 3.86 -12.87
N SER A 266 -27.45 4.47 -12.66
CA SER A 266 -28.64 4.14 -13.45
C SER A 266 -28.47 4.60 -14.91
N TYR A 267 -29.33 4.08 -15.81
CA TYR A 267 -29.31 4.47 -17.22
C TYR A 267 -29.45 6.00 -17.38
N GLU A 268 -30.39 6.62 -16.65
CA GLU A 268 -30.62 8.08 -16.65
C GLU A 268 -29.37 8.87 -16.19
N GLN A 269 -28.63 8.35 -15.22
CA GLN A 269 -27.39 8.97 -14.73
C GLN A 269 -26.26 8.84 -15.73
N LEU A 270 -26.20 7.74 -16.48
CA LEU A 270 -25.18 7.49 -17.50
C LEU A 270 -25.45 8.32 -18.77
N SER A 271 -26.70 8.42 -19.22
CA SER A 271 -27.07 9.25 -20.36
C SER A 271 -26.78 10.73 -20.11
N ALA A 272 -27.04 11.23 -18.90
CA ALA A 272 -26.72 12.62 -18.52
C ALA A 272 -25.20 12.94 -18.51
N ILE A 273 -24.32 11.94 -18.44
CA ILE A 273 -22.86 12.11 -18.54
C ILE A 273 -22.42 12.20 -20.01
N SER A 274 -23.12 11.52 -20.92
CA SER A 274 -22.78 11.53 -22.36
C SER A 274 -23.28 12.77 -23.10
N ASP A 275 -24.24 13.50 -22.53
CA ASP A 275 -24.87 14.69 -23.15
C ASP A 275 -24.21 16.02 -22.74
N ASN A 276 -23.15 16.00 -21.92
CA ASN A 276 -22.30 17.14 -21.53
C ASN A 276 -20.87 16.97 -22.02
#